data_2a40d674be3170cec46bd142d3f4c277
#
_entry.id   2a40d674be3170cec46bd142d3f4c277
#
_cell.length_a   1.000
_cell.length_b   1.000
_cell.length_c   1.000
_cell.angle_alpha   90.00
_cell.angle_beta   90.00
_cell.angle_gamma   90.00
#
_symmetry.space_group_name_H-M   'P 1'
#
loop_
_entity.id
_entity.type
_entity.pdbx_description
1 polymer ?
#
loop_
_entity_poly.entity_id
_entity_poly.type
_entity_poly.pdbx_seq_one_letter_code
_entity_poly.pdbx_strand_id
1 'polypeptide(L)'
;MLTSHEILKEYTKGLVNPTYVIETYLETFDKTQEGFVPFQLFPRQKEIIRAYEAHRFNLVTKPRQAGVSTTTAAYMAVKVGWADSENPENILIIANKQELAFEFLAKIKDFLSQLPRWVWGDEYYGNDKKDSKSIFLTDSKKEIKLPNGSRVKAVATSKDALRGFTPTYLIMDEAAYIDNGAEVFGAALTALGTGGRATLISTPNGMDSLYYKTYDQARTKKNNFNIIEMKWYEDLRYNKDLRWYKDDSVEKEVIFTFESYRKMLDDGWKPSSTWYEQMCMGMNNDAKMIAQELDVSFIGSGGNVINEEFIEFQEKNNVKEPLYVEGLEQETWIWAVPEEGHQYVMGVDVSRGDGEDASTIVVVDVTTMEQVMEYQGKIQPDLLAQIVEQYGDLYKAYTVVDVTGGMGVSTVLKLLEFQYKRLHYDNANGKILSARQRELSSHGKVDKIPGFHATSVRVPMISNLEYQIRSNGIKVRSSRMVSEMKTFIFKNGRPDHMEGYHDDLLMAIGMALWVIEHSFKNLEKLEKQTKAMLSSWVTNVAAENNAMAPLPGDGFVSVANRHVVANKSPKFNPVVSKNMQDPTGKYMWLFSGSR
;
A
#
# COMPACT_ATOMS: atom_id res chain seq x y z
N MET A 1 -17.73 -56.44 3.55
CA MET A 1 -16.52 -56.11 2.72
C MET A 1 -17.03 -55.68 1.37
N LEU A 2 -16.48 -54.63 0.80
CA LEU A 2 -16.79 -54.22 -0.56
C LEU A 2 -16.24 -55.26 -1.57
N THR A 3 -16.97 -55.51 -2.64
CA THR A 3 -16.48 -56.33 -3.77
C THR A 3 -15.44 -55.55 -4.54
N SER A 4 -14.58 -56.24 -5.29
CA SER A 4 -13.53 -55.62 -6.14
C SER A 4 -14.13 -54.58 -7.11
N HIS A 5 -15.35 -54.80 -7.60
CA HIS A 5 -16.06 -53.87 -8.47
C HIS A 5 -16.49 -52.59 -7.72
N GLU A 6 -16.97 -52.74 -6.48
CA GLU A 6 -17.34 -51.61 -5.62
C GLU A 6 -16.10 -50.79 -5.20
N ILE A 7 -14.99 -51.46 -4.88
CA ILE A 7 -13.69 -50.83 -4.61
C ILE A 7 -13.23 -49.99 -5.81
N LEU A 8 -13.25 -50.55 -7.01
CA LEU A 8 -12.86 -49.85 -8.23
C LEU A 8 -13.74 -48.61 -8.47
N LYS A 9 -15.05 -48.76 -8.24
CA LYS A 9 -15.99 -47.63 -8.37
C LYS A 9 -15.70 -46.53 -7.35
N GLU A 10 -15.45 -46.87 -6.09
CA GLU A 10 -15.10 -45.90 -5.05
C GLU A 10 -13.73 -45.25 -5.31
N TYR A 11 -12.74 -46.00 -5.76
CA TYR A 11 -11.43 -45.50 -6.14
C TYR A 11 -11.54 -44.49 -7.30
N THR A 12 -12.32 -44.84 -8.33
CA THR A 12 -12.55 -43.93 -9.48
C THR A 12 -13.26 -42.63 -9.06
N LYS A 13 -14.24 -42.71 -8.17
CA LYS A 13 -14.89 -41.50 -7.60
C LYS A 13 -13.89 -40.60 -6.88
N GLY A 14 -13.01 -41.20 -6.08
CA GLY A 14 -11.99 -40.48 -5.33
C GLY A 14 -10.95 -39.81 -6.22
N LEU A 15 -10.55 -40.42 -7.31
CA LEU A 15 -9.64 -39.85 -8.31
C LEU A 15 -10.21 -38.54 -8.94
N VAL A 16 -11.51 -38.56 -9.20
CA VAL A 16 -12.18 -37.39 -9.87
C VAL A 16 -12.65 -36.33 -8.89
N ASN A 17 -12.93 -36.73 -7.65
CA ASN A 17 -13.53 -35.84 -6.66
C ASN A 17 -12.91 -36.00 -5.27
N PRO A 18 -11.82 -35.29 -4.96
CA PRO A 18 -11.20 -35.32 -3.63
C PRO A 18 -12.16 -34.90 -2.49
N THR A 19 -13.12 -34.00 -2.76
CA THR A 19 -14.08 -33.56 -1.75
C THR A 19 -15.00 -34.71 -1.32
N TYR A 20 -15.35 -35.61 -2.25
CA TYR A 20 -16.11 -36.83 -1.94
C TYR A 20 -15.38 -37.70 -0.94
N VAL A 21 -14.08 -37.93 -1.13
CA VAL A 21 -13.26 -38.75 -0.22
C VAL A 21 -13.20 -38.12 1.17
N ILE A 22 -12.97 -36.80 1.24
CA ILE A 22 -12.90 -36.08 2.52
C ILE A 22 -14.23 -36.23 3.27
N GLU A 23 -15.36 -35.95 2.62
CA GLU A 23 -16.67 -35.96 3.28
C GLU A 23 -17.17 -37.38 3.59
N THR A 24 -16.67 -38.39 2.91
CA THR A 24 -17.13 -39.78 3.11
C THR A 24 -16.28 -40.53 4.14
N TYR A 25 -14.96 -40.31 4.17
CA TYR A 25 -14.04 -41.15 4.92
C TYR A 25 -13.29 -40.43 6.03
N LEU A 26 -13.26 -39.08 6.04
CA LEU A 26 -12.47 -38.35 7.01
C LEU A 26 -13.34 -37.73 8.12
N GLU A 27 -12.76 -37.68 9.30
CA GLU A 27 -13.31 -37.00 10.47
C GLU A 27 -12.36 -35.87 10.91
N THR A 28 -12.90 -34.82 11.45
CA THR A 28 -12.15 -33.68 12.01
C THR A 28 -12.59 -33.43 13.45
N PHE A 29 -11.69 -32.89 14.27
CA PHE A 29 -12.03 -32.52 15.62
C PHE A 29 -12.83 -31.21 15.65
N ASP A 30 -14.05 -31.28 16.19
CA ASP A 30 -14.90 -30.09 16.43
C ASP A 30 -14.80 -29.68 17.88
N LYS A 31 -14.27 -28.50 18.14
CA LYS A 31 -14.14 -27.94 19.49
C LYS A 31 -15.49 -27.68 20.17
N THR A 32 -16.54 -27.42 19.40
CA THR A 32 -17.87 -27.13 19.95
C THR A 32 -18.61 -28.40 20.40
N GLN A 33 -18.30 -29.52 19.75
CA GLN A 33 -18.85 -30.85 20.10
C GLN A 33 -17.88 -31.67 20.95
N GLU A 34 -16.69 -31.13 21.23
CA GLU A 34 -15.61 -31.78 21.99
C GLU A 34 -15.28 -33.21 21.50
N GLY A 35 -15.36 -33.43 20.18
CA GLY A 35 -15.20 -34.74 19.59
C GLY A 35 -14.84 -34.74 18.10
N PHE A 36 -14.57 -35.96 17.59
CA PHE A 36 -14.41 -36.17 16.15
C PHE A 36 -15.78 -36.26 15.48
N VAL A 37 -15.95 -35.51 14.41
CA VAL A 37 -17.16 -35.46 13.59
C VAL A 37 -16.81 -35.68 12.12
N PRO A 38 -17.74 -36.21 11.30
CA PRO A 38 -17.52 -36.30 9.86
C PRO A 38 -17.07 -34.97 9.27
N PHE A 39 -16.03 -34.97 8.47
CA PHE A 39 -15.47 -33.74 7.91
C PHE A 39 -16.36 -33.18 6.79
N GLN A 40 -17.43 -32.50 7.17
CA GLN A 40 -18.28 -31.79 6.23
C GLN A 40 -17.62 -30.47 5.82
N LEU A 41 -17.26 -30.33 4.54
CA LEU A 41 -16.60 -29.14 4.00
C LEU A 41 -17.60 -28.00 3.80
N PHE A 42 -17.25 -26.82 4.27
CA PHE A 42 -18.00 -25.60 3.95
C PHE A 42 -17.87 -25.25 2.45
N PRO A 43 -18.84 -24.50 1.88
CA PRO A 43 -18.83 -24.16 0.46
C PRO A 43 -17.50 -23.55 0.00
N ARG A 44 -16.91 -22.64 0.78
CA ARG A 44 -15.64 -22.00 0.47
C ARG A 44 -14.44 -22.96 0.52
N GLN A 45 -14.45 -23.92 1.44
CA GLN A 45 -13.42 -24.97 1.50
C GLN A 45 -13.48 -25.89 0.26
N LYS A 46 -14.68 -26.19 -0.24
CA LYS A 46 -14.86 -26.95 -1.50
C LYS A 46 -14.30 -26.17 -2.70
N GLU A 47 -14.50 -24.85 -2.74
CA GLU A 47 -13.93 -24.00 -3.78
C GLU A 47 -12.40 -23.96 -3.73
N ILE A 48 -11.81 -23.91 -2.53
CA ILE A 48 -10.36 -23.97 -2.34
C ILE A 48 -9.80 -25.28 -2.93
N ILE A 49 -10.43 -26.42 -2.64
CA ILE A 49 -9.99 -27.72 -3.20
C ILE A 49 -10.12 -27.73 -4.72
N ARG A 50 -11.24 -27.23 -5.27
CA ARG A 50 -11.40 -27.12 -6.74
C ARG A 50 -10.32 -26.24 -7.36
N ALA A 51 -9.94 -25.15 -6.71
CA ALA A 51 -8.88 -24.28 -7.18
C ALA A 51 -7.51 -25.00 -7.15
N TYR A 52 -7.24 -25.82 -6.13
CA TYR A 52 -6.03 -26.64 -6.08
C TYR A 52 -5.95 -27.64 -7.25
N GLU A 53 -7.05 -28.19 -7.68
CA GLU A 53 -7.09 -29.07 -8.87
C GLU A 53 -6.93 -28.27 -10.17
N ALA A 54 -7.58 -27.12 -10.29
CA ALA A 54 -7.62 -26.34 -11.52
C ALA A 54 -6.32 -25.56 -11.80
N HIS A 55 -5.64 -25.07 -10.76
CA HIS A 55 -4.50 -24.17 -10.90
C HIS A 55 -3.22 -24.77 -10.33
N ARG A 56 -2.11 -24.57 -11.06
CA ARG A 56 -0.79 -25.06 -10.66
C ARG A 56 -0.25 -24.31 -9.43
N PHE A 57 -0.48 -23.00 -9.35
CA PHE A 57 0.01 -22.13 -8.29
C PHE A 57 -1.16 -21.40 -7.63
N ASN A 58 -1.27 -21.48 -6.30
CA ASN A 58 -2.34 -20.88 -5.54
C ASN A 58 -1.83 -20.04 -4.38
N LEU A 59 -2.45 -18.89 -4.17
CA LEU A 59 -2.31 -18.03 -2.99
C LEU A 59 -3.63 -18.06 -2.23
N VAL A 60 -3.61 -18.51 -0.98
CA VAL A 60 -4.80 -18.58 -0.14
C VAL A 60 -4.65 -17.62 1.03
N THR A 61 -5.31 -16.48 0.94
CA THR A 61 -5.37 -15.49 2.00
C THR A 61 -6.61 -15.74 2.85
N LYS A 62 -6.44 -15.88 4.15
CA LYS A 62 -7.48 -16.37 5.06
C LYS A 62 -7.51 -15.57 6.37
N PRO A 63 -8.66 -15.47 7.06
CA PRO A 63 -8.70 -15.07 8.47
C PRO A 63 -8.14 -16.19 9.36
N ARG A 64 -7.80 -15.84 10.59
CA ARG A 64 -7.35 -16.83 11.57
C ARG A 64 -8.45 -17.85 11.87
N GLN A 65 -8.04 -19.11 12.08
CA GLN A 65 -8.95 -20.23 12.43
C GLN A 65 -10.02 -20.59 11.37
N ALA A 66 -9.86 -20.16 10.12
CA ALA A 66 -10.78 -20.50 9.03
C ALA A 66 -10.76 -21.97 8.58
N GLY A 67 -9.92 -22.81 9.21
CA GLY A 67 -9.83 -24.24 8.90
C GLY A 67 -9.11 -24.57 7.58
N VAL A 68 -8.54 -23.57 6.89
CA VAL A 68 -7.89 -23.76 5.59
C VAL A 68 -6.71 -24.72 5.66
N SER A 69 -5.81 -24.59 6.66
CA SER A 69 -4.67 -25.50 6.82
C SER A 69 -5.12 -26.94 7.07
N THR A 70 -6.23 -27.16 7.81
CA THR A 70 -6.82 -28.48 8.04
C THR A 70 -7.45 -29.04 6.76
N THR A 71 -8.19 -28.23 6.01
CA THR A 71 -8.75 -28.60 4.69
C THR A 71 -7.63 -28.97 3.69
N THR A 72 -6.56 -28.19 3.68
CA THR A 72 -5.39 -28.47 2.83
C THR A 72 -4.69 -29.77 3.24
N ALA A 73 -4.53 -30.03 4.55
CA ALA A 73 -3.94 -31.28 5.03
C ALA A 73 -4.80 -32.51 4.64
N ALA A 74 -6.13 -32.40 4.74
CA ALA A 74 -7.05 -33.44 4.29
C ALA A 74 -6.96 -33.69 2.78
N TYR A 75 -6.91 -32.61 1.99
CA TYR A 75 -6.71 -32.72 0.54
C TYR A 75 -5.36 -33.37 0.20
N MET A 76 -4.28 -33.02 0.89
CA MET A 76 -2.97 -33.64 0.70
C MET A 76 -2.97 -35.11 1.09
N ALA A 77 -3.67 -35.51 2.15
CA ALA A 77 -3.84 -36.90 2.52
C ALA A 77 -4.55 -37.72 1.40
N VAL A 78 -5.61 -37.15 0.82
CA VAL A 78 -6.27 -37.77 -0.35
C VAL A 78 -5.32 -37.84 -1.54
N LYS A 79 -4.59 -36.79 -1.83
CA LYS A 79 -3.66 -36.71 -2.96
C LYS A 79 -2.60 -37.79 -2.88
N VAL A 80 -1.94 -37.98 -1.73
CA VAL A 80 -0.92 -39.04 -1.57
C VAL A 80 -1.51 -40.42 -1.41
N GLY A 81 -2.70 -40.57 -0.82
CA GLY A 81 -3.39 -41.85 -0.66
C GLY A 81 -3.89 -42.44 -1.98
N TRP A 82 -4.39 -41.56 -2.89
CA TRP A 82 -4.89 -41.95 -4.22
C TRP A 82 -3.81 -41.92 -5.32
N ALA A 83 -2.56 -41.56 -5.02
CA ALA A 83 -1.47 -41.63 -5.98
C ALA A 83 -1.17 -43.10 -6.32
N ASP A 84 -0.92 -43.36 -7.59
CA ASP A 84 -0.44 -44.69 -8.02
C ASP A 84 1.08 -44.81 -7.81
N SER A 85 1.57 -46.08 -7.85
CA SER A 85 3.00 -46.36 -7.62
C SER A 85 3.90 -45.95 -8.80
N GLU A 86 3.34 -45.73 -9.98
CA GLU A 86 4.08 -45.22 -11.14
C GLU A 86 4.26 -43.71 -11.07
N ASN A 87 3.31 -42.98 -10.42
CA ASN A 87 3.31 -41.55 -10.28
C ASN A 87 3.13 -41.12 -8.78
N PRO A 88 4.10 -41.41 -7.92
CA PRO A 88 4.02 -41.11 -6.51
C PRO A 88 4.11 -39.61 -6.26
N GLU A 89 3.39 -39.12 -5.26
CA GLU A 89 3.42 -37.72 -4.85
C GLU A 89 4.53 -37.45 -3.84
N ASN A 90 5.32 -36.42 -4.09
CA ASN A 90 6.35 -35.93 -3.19
C ASN A 90 5.94 -34.55 -2.67
N ILE A 91 5.39 -34.48 -1.46
CA ILE A 91 4.92 -33.23 -0.87
C ILE A 91 5.96 -32.65 0.06
N LEU A 92 6.25 -31.35 -0.11
CA LEU A 92 7.09 -30.57 0.77
C LEU A 92 6.26 -29.53 1.53
N ILE A 93 6.37 -29.55 2.85
CA ILE A 93 5.70 -28.59 3.74
C ILE A 93 6.76 -27.70 4.34
N ILE A 94 6.59 -26.38 4.18
CA ILE A 94 7.40 -25.33 4.78
C ILE A 94 6.50 -24.44 5.63
N ALA A 95 6.92 -24.09 6.84
CA ALA A 95 6.25 -23.11 7.68
C ALA A 95 7.31 -22.21 8.35
N ASN A 96 6.88 -21.07 8.88
CA ASN A 96 7.76 -20.12 9.56
C ASN A 96 8.48 -20.72 10.78
N LYS A 97 7.84 -21.71 11.45
CA LYS A 97 8.41 -22.47 12.57
C LYS A 97 8.35 -23.97 12.28
N GLN A 98 9.39 -24.68 12.72
CA GLN A 98 9.49 -26.12 12.52
C GLN A 98 8.33 -26.89 13.14
N GLU A 99 7.89 -26.46 14.31
CA GLU A 99 6.76 -27.08 15.02
C GLU A 99 5.47 -27.03 14.20
N LEU A 100 5.18 -25.89 13.55
CA LEU A 100 3.99 -25.73 12.70
C LEU A 100 4.04 -26.63 11.47
N ALA A 101 5.22 -26.79 10.84
CA ALA A 101 5.38 -27.74 9.75
C ALA A 101 5.15 -29.18 10.21
N PHE A 102 5.61 -29.54 11.42
CA PHE A 102 5.38 -30.87 11.99
C PHE A 102 3.91 -31.10 12.37
N GLU A 103 3.22 -30.08 12.91
CA GLU A 103 1.79 -30.14 13.17
C GLU A 103 0.98 -30.34 11.89
N PHE A 104 1.39 -29.68 10.80
CA PHE A 104 0.75 -29.86 9.51
C PHE A 104 0.93 -31.29 9.00
N LEU A 105 2.15 -31.83 9.10
CA LEU A 105 2.43 -33.23 8.75
C LEU A 105 1.63 -34.21 9.65
N ALA A 106 1.51 -33.93 10.94
CA ALA A 106 0.73 -34.77 11.86
C ALA A 106 -0.74 -34.83 11.43
N LYS A 107 -1.35 -33.71 11.03
CA LYS A 107 -2.72 -33.69 10.48
C LYS A 107 -2.84 -34.57 9.23
N ILE A 108 -1.86 -34.52 8.33
CA ILE A 108 -1.86 -35.40 7.14
C ILE A 108 -1.81 -36.89 7.57
N LYS A 109 -0.97 -37.25 8.55
CA LYS A 109 -0.91 -38.59 9.08
C LYS A 109 -2.23 -39.06 9.66
N ASP A 110 -2.87 -38.22 10.46
CA ASP A 110 -4.15 -38.51 11.09
C ASP A 110 -5.20 -38.82 10.01
N PHE A 111 -5.29 -37.99 8.96
CA PHE A 111 -6.20 -38.22 7.85
C PHE A 111 -5.86 -39.47 7.03
N LEU A 112 -4.57 -39.72 6.76
CA LEU A 112 -4.14 -40.94 6.07
C LEU A 112 -4.53 -42.22 6.83
N SER A 113 -4.48 -42.18 8.17
CA SER A 113 -4.87 -43.28 9.03
C SER A 113 -6.37 -43.59 9.02
N GLN A 114 -7.19 -42.61 8.62
CA GLN A 114 -8.65 -42.77 8.50
C GLN A 114 -9.08 -43.32 7.14
N LEU A 115 -8.20 -43.26 6.12
CA LEU A 115 -8.54 -43.75 4.81
C LEU A 115 -8.84 -45.24 4.81
N PRO A 116 -9.77 -45.72 3.97
CA PRO A 116 -10.12 -47.13 3.87
C PRO A 116 -8.89 -47.98 3.56
N ARG A 117 -8.77 -49.12 4.25
CA ARG A 117 -7.59 -49.98 4.10
C ARG A 117 -7.40 -50.51 2.68
N TRP A 118 -8.47 -50.68 1.91
CA TRP A 118 -8.38 -51.13 0.52
C TRP A 118 -7.61 -50.14 -0.41
N VAL A 119 -7.40 -48.91 0.04
CA VAL A 119 -6.54 -47.93 -0.68
C VAL A 119 -5.07 -48.39 -0.71
N TRP A 120 -4.63 -49.11 0.31
CA TRP A 120 -3.22 -49.50 0.51
C TRP A 120 -2.83 -50.88 -0.05
N GLY A 121 -3.81 -51.67 -0.56
CA GLY A 121 -3.63 -53.02 -1.04
C GLY A 121 -3.79 -54.11 0.02
N ASP A 122 -3.92 -55.36 -0.45
CA ASP A 122 -4.30 -56.51 0.40
C ASP A 122 -3.27 -56.85 1.47
N GLU A 123 -2.00 -56.58 1.24
CA GLU A 123 -0.92 -56.87 2.21
C GLU A 123 -0.98 -55.99 3.50
N TYR A 124 -1.72 -54.89 3.46
CA TYR A 124 -1.96 -53.98 4.59
C TYR A 124 -3.29 -54.27 5.32
N TYR A 125 -3.99 -55.34 4.86
CA TYR A 125 -5.30 -55.80 5.33
C TYR A 125 -5.22 -57.02 6.24
N GLY A 126 -4.21 -57.21 7.02
CA GLY A 126 -4.17 -58.36 7.91
C GLY A 126 -5.51 -58.65 8.59
N ASN A 127 -5.99 -59.90 8.53
CA ASN A 127 -7.23 -60.32 9.16
C ASN A 127 -7.20 -60.23 10.72
N ASP A 128 -6.00 -60.10 11.28
CA ASP A 128 -5.76 -59.89 12.70
C ASP A 128 -5.04 -58.54 12.91
N LYS A 129 -5.53 -57.76 13.92
CA LYS A 129 -4.93 -56.47 14.36
C LYS A 129 -3.44 -56.63 14.74
N LYS A 130 -2.95 -57.84 14.97
CA LYS A 130 -1.53 -58.12 15.29
C LYS A 130 -0.62 -58.25 14.06
N ASP A 131 -1.17 -58.56 12.88
CA ASP A 131 -0.40 -58.85 11.67
C ASP A 131 -0.50 -57.75 10.60
N SER A 132 -1.29 -56.70 10.84
CA SER A 132 -1.41 -55.57 9.88
C SER A 132 -0.11 -54.74 9.86
N LYS A 133 0.55 -54.70 8.71
CA LYS A 133 1.69 -53.79 8.49
C LYS A 133 1.26 -52.34 8.63
N SER A 134 2.15 -51.52 9.17
CA SER A 134 1.93 -50.07 9.17
C SER A 134 1.89 -49.52 7.75
N ILE A 135 0.94 -48.66 7.45
CA ILE A 135 0.89 -47.90 6.19
C ILE A 135 2.06 -46.91 6.06
N PHE A 136 2.77 -46.62 7.13
CA PHE A 136 3.95 -45.77 7.12
C PHE A 136 5.22 -46.58 7.07
N LEU A 137 5.87 -46.64 5.89
CA LEU A 137 7.18 -47.27 5.72
C LEU A 137 8.29 -46.47 6.40
N THR A 138 8.16 -45.17 6.43
CA THR A 138 8.90 -44.24 7.27
C THR A 138 7.90 -43.46 8.08
N ASP A 139 8.10 -43.39 9.38
CA ASP A 139 7.24 -42.64 10.30
C ASP A 139 8.11 -41.82 11.26
N SER A 140 8.27 -40.54 10.95
CA SER A 140 8.97 -39.59 11.80
C SER A 140 8.20 -38.28 11.91
N LYS A 141 8.63 -37.42 12.80
CA LYS A 141 8.07 -36.06 12.92
C LYS A 141 8.37 -35.21 11.67
N LYS A 142 9.40 -35.59 10.89
CA LYS A 142 9.89 -34.78 9.75
C LYS A 142 9.41 -35.32 8.42
N GLU A 143 9.12 -36.63 8.36
CA GLU A 143 8.90 -37.30 7.08
C GLU A 143 8.08 -38.57 7.26
N ILE A 144 7.18 -38.81 6.32
CA ILE A 144 6.51 -40.08 6.11
C ILE A 144 6.76 -40.57 4.68
N LYS A 145 6.81 -41.89 4.54
CA LYS A 145 6.84 -42.58 3.26
C LYS A 145 5.77 -43.67 3.24
N LEU A 146 5.03 -43.73 2.16
CA LEU A 146 3.85 -44.59 1.98
C LEU A 146 4.17 -45.79 1.05
N PRO A 147 3.35 -46.85 1.06
CA PRO A 147 3.56 -48.07 0.24
C PRO A 147 3.56 -47.79 -1.26
N ASN A 148 2.75 -46.83 -1.74
CA ASN A 148 2.70 -46.41 -3.13
C ASN A 148 3.90 -45.56 -3.57
N GLY A 149 4.94 -45.42 -2.71
CA GLY A 149 6.12 -44.62 -3.00
C GLY A 149 5.97 -43.12 -2.66
N SER A 150 4.78 -42.65 -2.38
CA SER A 150 4.54 -41.24 -2.01
C SER A 150 5.24 -40.85 -0.73
N ARG A 151 5.66 -39.58 -0.65
CA ARG A 151 6.46 -39.01 0.44
C ARG A 151 5.91 -37.67 0.86
N VAL A 152 5.85 -37.42 2.17
CA VAL A 152 5.55 -36.07 2.69
C VAL A 152 6.65 -35.69 3.66
N LYS A 153 7.28 -34.55 3.42
CA LYS A 153 8.40 -34.04 4.21
C LYS A 153 8.06 -32.64 4.75
N ALA A 154 8.24 -32.47 6.05
CA ALA A 154 8.07 -31.18 6.73
C ALA A 154 9.44 -30.63 7.14
N VAL A 155 9.70 -29.36 6.80
CA VAL A 155 10.97 -28.70 7.07
C VAL A 155 10.74 -27.29 7.62
N ALA A 156 11.71 -26.84 8.43
CA ALA A 156 11.79 -25.43 8.77
C ALA A 156 12.31 -24.62 7.57
N THR A 157 12.09 -23.33 7.60
CA THR A 157 12.68 -22.37 6.66
C THR A 157 14.20 -22.40 6.72
N SER A 158 14.85 -23.06 5.74
CA SER A 158 16.29 -22.94 5.54
C SER A 158 16.61 -23.08 4.06
N LYS A 159 17.66 -22.40 3.60
CA LYS A 159 18.15 -22.50 2.20
C LYS A 159 18.52 -23.93 1.81
N ASP A 160 18.90 -24.76 2.77
CA ASP A 160 19.31 -26.16 2.55
C ASP A 160 18.16 -27.16 2.65
N ALA A 161 16.97 -26.72 3.08
CA ALA A 161 15.79 -27.57 3.27
C ALA A 161 15.34 -28.28 1.97
N LEU A 162 15.65 -27.67 0.83
CA LEU A 162 15.24 -28.14 -0.51
C LEU A 162 16.29 -28.96 -1.22
N ARG A 163 17.54 -29.00 -0.73
CA ARG A 163 18.62 -29.76 -1.37
C ARG A 163 18.32 -31.27 -1.34
N GLY A 164 18.31 -31.86 -2.53
CA GLY A 164 18.08 -33.29 -2.68
C GLY A 164 16.64 -33.79 -2.56
N PHE A 165 15.66 -32.86 -2.58
CA PHE A 165 14.24 -33.20 -2.63
C PHE A 165 13.57 -32.52 -3.85
N THR A 166 12.92 -33.30 -4.70
CA THR A 166 12.18 -32.81 -5.86
C THR A 166 10.68 -32.94 -5.56
N PRO A 167 10.02 -31.87 -5.10
CA PRO A 167 8.60 -31.94 -4.76
C PRO A 167 7.73 -31.95 -6.01
N THR A 168 6.65 -32.76 -5.97
CA THR A 168 5.51 -32.62 -6.90
C THR A 168 4.53 -31.55 -6.41
N TYR A 169 4.51 -31.33 -5.09
CA TYR A 169 3.68 -30.30 -4.47
C TYR A 169 4.42 -29.59 -3.33
N LEU A 170 4.42 -28.28 -3.34
CA LEU A 170 4.92 -27.41 -2.26
C LEU A 170 3.76 -26.78 -1.50
N ILE A 171 3.80 -26.86 -0.17
CA ILE A 171 2.91 -26.11 0.71
C ILE A 171 3.76 -25.17 1.57
N MET A 172 3.43 -23.90 1.55
CA MET A 172 3.99 -22.92 2.48
C MET A 172 2.86 -22.41 3.38
N ASP A 173 2.85 -22.89 4.64
CA ASP A 173 1.85 -22.44 5.62
C ASP A 173 2.39 -21.27 6.43
N GLU A 174 1.52 -20.30 6.72
CA GLU A 174 1.86 -18.98 7.30
C GLU A 174 2.97 -18.27 6.51
N ALA A 175 2.83 -18.27 5.17
CA ALA A 175 3.86 -17.84 4.23
C ALA A 175 4.25 -16.35 4.37
N ALA A 176 3.33 -15.48 4.84
CA ALA A 176 3.61 -14.07 5.08
C ALA A 176 4.55 -13.82 6.27
N TYR A 177 4.76 -14.84 7.13
CA TYR A 177 5.61 -14.76 8.32
C TYR A 177 6.96 -15.46 8.15
N ILE A 178 7.26 -15.93 6.94
CA ILE A 178 8.52 -16.64 6.65
C ILE A 178 9.64 -15.63 6.46
N ASP A 179 10.63 -15.67 7.33
CA ASP A 179 11.86 -14.90 7.19
C ASP A 179 12.65 -15.33 5.94
N ASN A 180 13.21 -14.38 5.20
CA ASN A 180 13.92 -14.63 3.93
C ASN A 180 13.08 -15.45 2.92
N GLY A 181 11.77 -15.27 2.94
CA GLY A 181 10.82 -16.03 2.14
C GLY A 181 11.12 -16.02 0.64
N ALA A 182 11.65 -14.91 0.11
CA ALA A 182 12.00 -14.79 -1.31
C ALA A 182 13.11 -15.78 -1.73
N GLU A 183 14.14 -15.97 -0.91
CA GLU A 183 15.21 -16.92 -1.19
C GLU A 183 14.73 -18.37 -1.09
N VAL A 184 13.93 -18.67 -0.05
CA VAL A 184 13.34 -20.00 0.15
C VAL A 184 12.40 -20.36 -0.98
N PHE A 185 11.55 -19.41 -1.39
CA PHE A 185 10.59 -19.62 -2.48
C PHE A 185 11.27 -19.73 -3.84
N GLY A 186 12.30 -18.91 -4.12
CA GLY A 186 13.10 -19.00 -5.35
C GLY A 186 13.75 -20.38 -5.51
N ALA A 187 14.34 -20.90 -4.44
CA ALA A 187 14.88 -22.25 -4.42
C ALA A 187 13.79 -23.33 -4.63
N ALA A 188 12.61 -23.13 -4.03
CA ALA A 188 11.46 -24.02 -4.17
C ALA A 188 10.89 -24.01 -5.59
N LEU A 189 10.74 -22.85 -6.21
CA LEU A 189 10.29 -22.73 -7.61
C LEU A 189 11.22 -23.43 -8.58
N THR A 190 12.54 -23.34 -8.36
CA THR A 190 13.52 -24.06 -9.18
C THR A 190 13.34 -25.57 -9.06
N ALA A 191 13.08 -26.08 -7.85
CA ALA A 191 12.80 -27.50 -7.62
C ALA A 191 11.47 -27.98 -8.23
N LEU A 192 10.49 -27.06 -8.40
CA LEU A 192 9.20 -27.31 -9.05
C LEU A 192 9.25 -27.19 -10.59
N GLY A 193 10.39 -26.81 -11.18
CA GLY A 193 10.54 -26.48 -12.60
C GLY A 193 10.01 -27.57 -13.54
N THR A 194 10.04 -28.85 -13.14
CA THR A 194 9.63 -30.01 -13.93
C THR A 194 8.12 -30.33 -13.88
N GLY A 195 7.27 -29.41 -13.45
CA GLY A 195 5.81 -29.59 -13.45
C GLY A 195 5.12 -29.61 -12.09
N GLY A 196 5.87 -29.43 -10.99
CA GLY A 196 5.31 -29.40 -9.63
C GLY A 196 4.34 -28.23 -9.39
N ARG A 197 3.53 -28.34 -8.34
CA ARG A 197 2.50 -27.38 -7.90
C ARG A 197 2.90 -26.66 -6.62
N ALA A 198 2.37 -25.48 -6.35
CA ALA A 198 2.58 -24.78 -5.08
C ALA A 198 1.31 -24.13 -4.57
N THR A 199 1.14 -24.17 -3.24
CA THR A 199 0.13 -23.43 -2.53
C THR A 199 0.75 -22.68 -1.35
N LEU A 200 0.58 -21.37 -1.33
CA LEU A 200 0.98 -20.48 -0.25
C LEU A 200 -0.26 -20.09 0.55
N ILE A 201 -0.25 -20.32 1.85
CA ILE A 201 -1.39 -20.07 2.74
C ILE A 201 -0.93 -19.11 3.82
N SER A 202 -1.67 -18.02 4.07
CA SER A 202 -1.36 -17.11 5.18
C SER A 202 -2.54 -16.25 5.59
N THR A 203 -2.49 -15.68 6.81
CA THR A 203 -3.11 -14.39 7.11
C THR A 203 -2.21 -13.27 6.57
N PRO A 204 -2.74 -12.06 6.30
CA PRO A 204 -1.93 -10.91 5.95
C PRO A 204 -0.89 -10.58 7.04
N ASN A 205 0.29 -10.12 6.64
CA ASN A 205 1.31 -9.64 7.56
C ASN A 205 2.08 -8.48 6.91
N GLY A 206 1.40 -7.35 6.79
CA GLY A 206 1.95 -6.20 6.08
C GLY A 206 2.21 -6.48 4.59
N MET A 207 2.85 -5.52 3.94
CA MET A 207 3.08 -5.57 2.49
C MET A 207 4.54 -5.89 2.13
N ASP A 208 5.42 -6.11 3.14
CA ASP A 208 6.86 -6.38 2.97
C ASP A 208 7.18 -7.84 2.65
N SER A 209 6.23 -8.75 2.94
CA SER A 209 6.48 -10.16 2.83
C SER A 209 6.57 -10.64 1.37
N LEU A 210 7.31 -11.72 1.12
CA LEU A 210 7.23 -12.44 -0.15
C LEU A 210 5.77 -12.73 -0.55
N TYR A 211 4.95 -13.09 0.43
CA TYR A 211 3.55 -13.44 0.22
C TYR A 211 2.78 -12.29 -0.41
N TYR A 212 2.91 -11.07 0.13
CA TYR A 212 2.28 -9.89 -0.44
C TYR A 212 2.83 -9.55 -1.83
N LYS A 213 4.15 -9.58 -2.01
CA LYS A 213 4.78 -9.34 -3.33
C LYS A 213 4.24 -10.29 -4.39
N THR A 214 4.09 -11.57 -4.04
CA THR A 214 3.52 -12.58 -4.94
C THR A 214 2.02 -12.33 -5.20
N TYR A 215 1.28 -11.92 -4.16
CA TYR A 215 -0.14 -11.54 -4.24
C TYR A 215 -0.35 -10.32 -5.16
N ASP A 216 0.42 -9.25 -4.98
CA ASP A 216 0.30 -8.05 -5.80
C ASP A 216 0.66 -8.31 -7.26
N GLN A 217 1.71 -9.09 -7.52
CA GLN A 217 2.04 -9.53 -8.87
C GLN A 217 0.94 -10.41 -9.50
N ALA A 218 0.28 -11.25 -8.71
CA ALA A 218 -0.85 -12.06 -9.18
C ALA A 218 -2.07 -11.19 -9.51
N ARG A 219 -2.39 -10.21 -8.65
CA ARG A 219 -3.47 -9.25 -8.85
C ARG A 219 -3.25 -8.42 -10.12
N THR A 220 -2.02 -8.02 -10.38
CA THR A 220 -1.61 -7.25 -11.58
C THR A 220 -1.29 -8.14 -12.79
N LYS A 221 -1.55 -9.47 -12.71
CA LYS A 221 -1.30 -10.47 -13.77
C LYS A 221 0.17 -10.55 -14.23
N LYS A 222 1.10 -10.20 -13.36
CA LYS A 222 2.55 -10.30 -13.62
C LYS A 222 3.12 -11.68 -13.29
N ASN A 223 2.35 -12.51 -12.61
CA ASN A 223 2.67 -13.92 -12.36
C ASN A 223 1.45 -14.82 -12.59
N ASN A 224 1.63 -16.15 -12.47
CA ASN A 224 0.60 -17.15 -12.77
C ASN A 224 -0.07 -17.71 -11.50
N PHE A 225 -0.03 -17.00 -10.38
CA PHE A 225 -0.72 -17.44 -9.17
C PHE A 225 -2.22 -17.13 -9.25
N ASN A 226 -3.02 -18.11 -8.88
CA ASN A 226 -4.45 -17.94 -8.63
C ASN A 226 -4.67 -17.44 -7.20
N ILE A 227 -5.38 -16.33 -7.04
CA ILE A 227 -5.69 -15.74 -5.74
C ILE A 227 -7.02 -16.29 -5.23
N ILE A 228 -7.01 -16.77 -3.99
CA ILE A 228 -8.19 -17.20 -3.26
C ILE A 228 -8.20 -16.42 -1.94
N GLU A 229 -9.14 -15.52 -1.79
CA GLU A 229 -9.37 -14.82 -0.53
C GLU A 229 -10.58 -15.43 0.17
N MET A 230 -10.41 -15.80 1.43
CA MET A 230 -11.50 -16.22 2.29
C MET A 230 -11.75 -15.13 3.33
N LYS A 231 -12.98 -14.66 3.43
CA LYS A 231 -13.40 -13.65 4.42
C LYS A 231 -14.12 -14.33 5.59
N TRP A 232 -14.06 -13.74 6.79
CA TRP A 232 -14.68 -14.31 7.98
C TRP A 232 -16.19 -14.52 7.81
N TYR A 233 -16.87 -13.60 7.13
CA TYR A 233 -18.31 -13.67 6.88
C TYR A 233 -18.73 -14.74 5.85
N GLU A 234 -17.77 -15.40 5.21
CA GLU A 234 -18.00 -16.58 4.35
C GLU A 234 -18.00 -17.89 5.14
N ASP A 235 -17.62 -17.86 6.42
CA ASP A 235 -17.62 -19.03 7.30
C ASP A 235 -18.94 -19.12 8.08
N LEU A 236 -19.67 -20.22 7.87
CA LEU A 236 -20.97 -20.46 8.47
C LEU A 236 -20.95 -20.49 10.01
N ARG A 237 -19.79 -20.65 10.63
CA ARG A 237 -19.63 -20.61 12.08
C ARG A 237 -19.68 -19.18 12.62
N TYR A 238 -19.23 -18.20 11.82
CA TYR A 238 -18.97 -16.83 12.21
C TYR A 238 -20.05 -15.84 11.73
N ASN A 239 -20.87 -16.26 10.73
CA ASN A 239 -21.86 -15.41 10.08
C ASN A 239 -23.33 -15.72 10.46
N LYS A 240 -23.58 -16.42 11.58
CA LYS A 240 -24.93 -16.87 11.96
C LYS A 240 -25.95 -15.74 12.10
N ASP A 241 -25.50 -14.58 12.53
CA ASP A 241 -26.27 -13.35 12.73
C ASP A 241 -25.68 -12.17 11.94
N LEU A 242 -25.22 -12.43 10.70
CA LEU A 242 -24.57 -11.45 9.86
C LEU A 242 -25.47 -10.26 9.56
N ARG A 243 -24.98 -9.06 9.85
CA ARG A 243 -25.63 -7.78 9.60
C ARG A 243 -24.71 -6.88 8.81
N TRP A 244 -25.30 -5.93 8.09
CA TRP A 244 -24.57 -4.98 7.26
C TRP A 244 -24.89 -3.57 7.71
N TYR A 245 -23.87 -2.76 7.94
CA TYR A 245 -23.95 -1.39 8.38
C TYR A 245 -23.40 -0.44 7.32
N LYS A 246 -24.04 0.72 7.20
CA LYS A 246 -23.60 1.83 6.40
C LYS A 246 -23.94 3.13 7.10
N ASP A 247 -22.96 4.07 7.20
CA ASP A 247 -23.13 5.41 7.77
C ASP A 247 -23.70 5.40 9.22
N ASP A 248 -23.12 4.58 10.11
CA ASP A 248 -23.40 4.44 11.55
C ASP A 248 -24.89 4.27 11.97
N SER A 249 -25.83 4.33 11.03
CA SER A 249 -27.25 4.42 11.32
C SER A 249 -28.17 3.44 10.58
N VAL A 250 -27.68 2.75 9.57
CA VAL A 250 -28.52 1.86 8.74
C VAL A 250 -28.04 0.43 8.86
N GLU A 251 -28.89 -0.41 9.46
CA GLU A 251 -28.72 -1.86 9.58
C GLU A 251 -29.55 -2.57 8.52
N LYS A 252 -28.98 -3.57 7.88
CA LYS A 252 -29.69 -4.39 6.89
C LYS A 252 -29.38 -5.87 7.09
N GLU A 253 -30.42 -6.67 7.28
CA GLU A 253 -30.32 -8.12 7.15
C GLU A 253 -30.29 -8.50 5.67
N VAL A 254 -29.31 -9.29 5.26
CA VAL A 254 -29.16 -9.75 3.88
C VAL A 254 -29.13 -11.27 3.85
N ILE A 255 -30.02 -11.86 3.05
CA ILE A 255 -29.98 -13.29 2.75
C ILE A 255 -28.76 -13.57 1.88
N PHE A 256 -27.95 -14.53 2.27
CA PHE A 256 -26.65 -14.86 1.75
C PHE A 256 -26.66 -15.29 0.28
N THR A 257 -26.00 -14.54 -0.60
CA THR A 257 -25.43 -15.02 -1.85
C THR A 257 -24.08 -14.32 -2.09
N PHE A 258 -23.07 -15.01 -2.61
CA PHE A 258 -21.74 -14.42 -2.86
C PHE A 258 -21.79 -13.16 -3.75
N GLU A 259 -22.70 -13.12 -4.72
CA GLU A 259 -22.90 -11.94 -5.58
C GLU A 259 -23.43 -10.74 -4.80
N SER A 260 -24.34 -10.99 -3.84
CA SER A 260 -24.91 -9.91 -3.01
C SER A 260 -23.87 -9.29 -2.08
N TYR A 261 -22.92 -10.07 -1.56
CA TYR A 261 -21.86 -9.56 -0.70
C TYR A 261 -20.92 -8.61 -1.41
N ARG A 262 -20.44 -8.99 -2.59
CA ARG A 262 -19.54 -8.13 -3.38
C ARG A 262 -20.22 -6.80 -3.68
N LYS A 263 -21.50 -6.84 -4.09
CA LYS A 263 -22.27 -5.63 -4.33
C LYS A 263 -22.45 -4.77 -3.07
N MET A 264 -22.70 -5.39 -1.91
CA MET A 264 -22.82 -4.67 -0.63
C MET A 264 -21.51 -3.96 -0.26
N LEU A 265 -20.36 -4.64 -0.40
CA LEU A 265 -19.05 -4.06 -0.17
C LEU A 265 -18.75 -2.92 -1.14
N ASP A 266 -19.05 -3.11 -2.43
CA ASP A 266 -18.86 -2.09 -3.47
C ASP A 266 -19.74 -0.85 -3.20
N ASP A 267 -20.92 -1.05 -2.60
CA ASP A 267 -21.82 0.01 -2.17
C ASP A 267 -21.41 0.64 -0.83
N GLY A 268 -20.31 0.20 -0.22
CA GLY A 268 -19.75 0.74 1.02
C GLY A 268 -20.37 0.22 2.31
N TRP A 269 -21.11 -0.90 2.26
CA TRP A 269 -21.61 -1.57 3.45
C TRP A 269 -20.51 -2.37 4.14
N LYS A 270 -20.51 -2.40 5.48
CA LYS A 270 -19.55 -3.17 6.29
C LYS A 270 -20.27 -4.32 7.00
N PRO A 271 -19.74 -5.57 6.93
CA PRO A 271 -20.33 -6.70 7.62
C PRO A 271 -19.96 -6.71 9.10
N SER A 272 -20.88 -7.10 9.97
CA SER A 272 -20.65 -7.43 11.38
C SER A 272 -21.47 -8.64 11.82
N SER A 273 -21.06 -9.28 12.90
CA SER A 273 -21.78 -10.34 13.60
C SER A 273 -21.42 -10.33 15.07
N THR A 274 -22.21 -10.97 15.92
CA THR A 274 -21.88 -11.11 17.35
C THR A 274 -20.51 -11.75 17.55
N TRP A 275 -20.15 -12.74 16.72
CA TRP A 275 -18.82 -13.35 16.77
C TRP A 275 -17.71 -12.32 16.42
N TYR A 276 -17.88 -11.55 15.35
CA TYR A 276 -16.91 -10.55 14.91
C TYR A 276 -16.70 -9.47 15.98
N GLU A 277 -17.78 -8.96 16.55
CA GLU A 277 -17.73 -7.94 17.62
C GLU A 277 -17.00 -8.47 18.88
N GLN A 278 -17.29 -9.71 19.29
CA GLN A 278 -16.58 -10.35 20.42
C GLN A 278 -15.09 -10.54 20.12
N MET A 279 -14.74 -10.91 18.90
CA MET A 279 -13.32 -11.04 18.50
C MET A 279 -12.62 -9.68 18.47
N CYS A 280 -13.27 -8.62 17.98
CA CYS A 280 -12.74 -7.25 18.00
C CYS A 280 -12.51 -6.77 19.45
N MET A 281 -13.48 -6.99 20.35
CA MET A 281 -13.32 -6.69 21.77
C MET A 281 -12.17 -7.49 22.41
N GLY A 282 -12.04 -8.78 22.07
CA GLY A 282 -10.95 -9.63 22.55
C GLY A 282 -9.57 -9.18 22.08
N MET A 283 -9.51 -8.45 20.98
CA MET A 283 -8.30 -7.81 20.43
C MET A 283 -8.14 -6.35 20.90
N ASN A 284 -8.88 -5.92 21.94
CA ASN A 284 -8.91 -4.54 22.43
C ASN A 284 -9.24 -3.49 21.35
N ASN A 285 -9.99 -3.86 20.32
CA ASN A 285 -10.28 -3.06 19.14
C ASN A 285 -9.02 -2.53 18.44
N ASP A 286 -7.91 -3.28 18.49
CA ASP A 286 -6.70 -2.95 17.77
C ASP A 286 -6.93 -3.10 16.26
N ALA A 287 -7.01 -1.97 15.56
CA ALA A 287 -7.33 -1.92 14.13
C ALA A 287 -6.33 -2.73 13.28
N LYS A 288 -5.05 -2.72 13.64
CA LYS A 288 -4.01 -3.50 12.94
C LYS A 288 -4.23 -5.00 13.11
N MET A 289 -4.50 -5.43 14.34
CA MET A 289 -4.73 -6.85 14.64
C MET A 289 -6.03 -7.34 13.98
N ILE A 290 -7.09 -6.54 14.01
CA ILE A 290 -8.36 -6.85 13.35
C ILE A 290 -8.17 -6.97 11.83
N ALA A 291 -7.53 -6.00 11.20
CA ALA A 291 -7.24 -6.01 9.77
C ALA A 291 -6.45 -7.27 9.35
N GLN A 292 -5.44 -7.65 10.15
CA GLN A 292 -4.58 -8.81 9.90
C GLN A 292 -5.30 -10.15 10.11
N GLU A 293 -5.98 -10.31 11.26
CA GLU A 293 -6.44 -11.61 11.72
C GLU A 293 -7.89 -11.92 11.30
N LEU A 294 -8.72 -10.90 11.07
CA LEU A 294 -10.13 -11.03 10.72
C LEU A 294 -10.45 -10.54 9.31
N ASP A 295 -10.12 -9.28 8.98
CA ASP A 295 -10.59 -8.63 7.74
C ASP A 295 -9.80 -9.04 6.50
N VAL A 296 -8.67 -9.72 6.71
CA VAL A 296 -7.80 -10.16 5.59
C VAL A 296 -7.34 -8.95 4.77
N SER A 297 -6.87 -7.91 5.47
CA SER A 297 -6.33 -6.70 4.88
C SER A 297 -4.81 -6.63 5.07
N PHE A 298 -4.09 -6.42 3.97
CA PHE A 298 -2.63 -6.24 4.01
C PHE A 298 -2.27 -4.82 4.47
N ILE A 299 -3.01 -3.82 4.05
CA ILE A 299 -2.74 -2.42 4.32
C ILE A 299 -2.88 -2.14 5.83
N GLY A 300 -4.01 -2.45 6.40
CA GLY A 300 -4.26 -2.27 7.84
C GLY A 300 -3.29 -3.06 8.73
N SER A 301 -2.73 -4.18 8.26
CA SER A 301 -1.78 -5.01 9.01
C SER A 301 -0.34 -4.49 9.00
N GLY A 302 0.01 -3.49 8.14
CA GLY A 302 1.38 -3.04 7.88
C GLY A 302 1.87 -1.85 8.71
N GLY A 303 0.99 -1.05 9.33
CA GLY A 303 1.37 0.21 10.00
C GLY A 303 1.66 1.33 9.02
N ASN A 304 0.76 1.52 8.06
CA ASN A 304 0.85 2.55 7.04
C ASN A 304 0.88 3.97 7.64
N VAL A 305 1.57 4.87 6.97
CA VAL A 305 1.60 6.31 7.31
C VAL A 305 0.24 6.94 7.03
N ILE A 306 -0.42 6.51 5.95
CA ILE A 306 -1.75 6.97 5.54
C ILE A 306 -2.73 5.81 5.74
N ASN A 307 -3.84 6.04 6.45
CA ASN A 307 -4.84 5.01 6.70
C ASN A 307 -5.50 4.52 5.41
N GLU A 308 -5.81 3.23 5.37
CA GLU A 308 -6.40 2.54 4.23
C GLU A 308 -7.67 3.21 3.71
N GLU A 309 -8.58 3.60 4.59
CA GLU A 309 -9.85 4.25 4.22
C GLU A 309 -9.66 5.53 3.40
N PHE A 310 -8.61 6.31 3.70
CA PHE A 310 -8.31 7.54 2.95
C PHE A 310 -7.64 7.24 1.61
N ILE A 311 -6.81 6.19 1.56
CA ILE A 311 -6.22 5.70 0.30
C ILE A 311 -7.31 5.18 -0.64
N GLU A 312 -8.24 4.36 -0.13
CA GLU A 312 -9.39 3.86 -0.90
C GLU A 312 -10.30 4.99 -1.36
N PHE A 313 -10.53 5.99 -0.49
CA PHE A 313 -11.30 7.17 -0.87
C PHE A 313 -10.66 7.91 -2.05
N GLN A 314 -9.34 8.15 -2.02
CA GLN A 314 -8.62 8.78 -3.12
C GLN A 314 -8.71 7.93 -4.39
N GLU A 315 -8.46 6.62 -4.27
CA GLU A 315 -8.49 5.68 -5.39
C GLU A 315 -9.88 5.66 -6.08
N LYS A 316 -10.95 5.62 -5.31
CA LYS A 316 -12.33 5.51 -5.82
C LYS A 316 -12.89 6.82 -6.38
N ASN A 317 -12.57 7.95 -5.74
CA ASN A 317 -13.23 9.24 -6.02
C ASN A 317 -12.38 10.21 -6.83
N ASN A 318 -11.04 10.14 -6.71
CA ASN A 318 -10.16 11.16 -7.25
C ASN A 318 -9.25 10.67 -8.38
N VAL A 319 -8.85 9.39 -8.38
CA VAL A 319 -8.03 8.82 -9.46
C VAL A 319 -8.80 8.84 -10.77
N LYS A 320 -8.10 9.27 -11.83
CA LYS A 320 -8.64 9.35 -13.20
C LYS A 320 -7.57 8.94 -14.21
N GLU A 321 -8.00 8.44 -15.35
CA GLU A 321 -7.12 8.28 -16.49
C GLU A 321 -6.59 9.63 -16.95
N PRO A 322 -5.29 9.74 -17.29
CA PRO A 322 -4.72 10.98 -17.81
C PRO A 322 -5.31 11.36 -19.16
N LEU A 323 -5.43 12.66 -19.42
CA LEU A 323 -5.84 13.19 -20.73
C LEU A 323 -4.76 12.97 -21.79
N TYR A 324 -3.49 13.11 -21.39
CA TYR A 324 -2.32 12.91 -22.25
C TYR A 324 -1.29 12.07 -21.51
N VAL A 325 -0.65 11.18 -22.26
CA VAL A 325 0.48 10.36 -21.83
C VAL A 325 1.63 10.60 -22.81
N GLU A 326 2.79 11.03 -22.31
CA GLU A 326 3.95 11.37 -23.12
C GLU A 326 5.17 10.56 -22.66
N GLY A 327 6.14 10.42 -23.56
CA GLY A 327 7.37 9.67 -23.35
C GLY A 327 7.29 8.21 -23.86
N LEU A 328 8.47 7.63 -24.16
CA LEU A 328 8.56 6.27 -24.72
C LEU A 328 8.10 5.19 -23.74
N GLU A 329 8.34 5.41 -22.46
CA GLU A 329 7.94 4.52 -21.36
C GLU A 329 6.72 5.07 -20.61
N GLN A 330 5.99 6.03 -21.20
CA GLN A 330 4.81 6.68 -20.63
C GLN A 330 5.12 7.42 -19.31
N GLU A 331 6.26 8.09 -19.26
CA GLU A 331 6.79 8.71 -18.04
C GLU A 331 5.93 9.88 -17.56
N THR A 332 5.37 10.67 -18.49
CA THR A 332 4.59 11.87 -18.19
C THR A 332 3.10 11.62 -18.34
N TRP A 333 2.33 11.93 -17.29
CA TRP A 333 0.88 11.88 -17.26
C TRP A 333 0.30 13.26 -16.98
N ILE A 334 -0.65 13.72 -17.80
CA ILE A 334 -1.27 15.05 -17.72
C ILE A 334 -2.78 14.89 -17.60
N TRP A 335 -3.38 15.43 -16.54
CA TRP A 335 -4.84 15.41 -16.31
C TRP A 335 -5.52 16.73 -16.62
N ALA A 336 -4.79 17.86 -16.57
CA ALA A 336 -5.32 19.16 -16.94
C ALA A 336 -4.22 20.03 -17.56
N VAL A 337 -4.58 20.79 -18.59
CA VAL A 337 -3.73 21.83 -19.15
C VAL A 337 -3.80 23.10 -18.29
N PRO A 338 -2.79 23.99 -18.35
CA PRO A 338 -2.82 25.22 -17.56
C PRO A 338 -3.98 26.12 -17.94
N GLU A 339 -4.67 26.65 -16.92
CA GLU A 339 -5.79 27.58 -17.04
C GLU A 339 -5.36 29.02 -16.68
N GLU A 340 -5.94 30.00 -17.37
CA GLU A 340 -5.64 31.41 -17.10
C GLU A 340 -6.17 31.82 -15.72
N GLY A 341 -5.33 32.47 -14.91
CA GLY A 341 -5.66 32.88 -13.55
C GLY A 341 -5.40 31.83 -12.48
N HIS A 342 -5.09 30.59 -12.85
CA HIS A 342 -4.69 29.55 -11.91
C HIS A 342 -3.21 29.67 -11.53
N GLN A 343 -2.88 29.17 -10.35
CA GLN A 343 -1.53 29.16 -9.80
C GLN A 343 -1.06 27.71 -9.61
N TYR A 344 0.19 27.44 -9.98
CA TYR A 344 0.73 26.09 -9.96
C TYR A 344 2.02 26.02 -9.15
N VAL A 345 2.17 24.94 -8.40
CA VAL A 345 3.41 24.57 -7.71
C VAL A 345 3.87 23.22 -8.21
N MET A 346 5.17 23.14 -8.54
CA MET A 346 5.82 21.92 -9.02
C MET A 346 6.80 21.43 -7.95
N GLY A 347 6.60 20.20 -7.46
CA GLY A 347 7.56 19.50 -6.63
C GLY A 347 8.41 18.56 -7.49
N VAL A 348 9.71 18.50 -7.24
CA VAL A 348 10.67 17.69 -8.00
C VAL A 348 11.53 16.91 -7.01
N ASP A 349 11.44 15.60 -7.03
CA ASP A 349 12.33 14.69 -6.35
C ASP A 349 13.35 14.11 -7.34
N VAL A 350 14.63 14.14 -6.96
CA VAL A 350 15.74 13.90 -7.91
C VAL A 350 16.53 12.67 -7.51
N SER A 351 16.46 11.62 -8.33
CA SER A 351 17.27 10.42 -8.21
C SER A 351 18.59 10.53 -9.03
N ARG A 352 19.46 9.54 -8.88
CA ARG A 352 20.71 9.47 -9.65
C ARG A 352 20.51 9.14 -11.13
N GLY A 353 19.38 8.50 -11.47
CA GLY A 353 19.07 8.07 -12.83
C GLY A 353 19.72 6.75 -13.28
N ASP A 354 20.65 6.19 -12.49
CA ASP A 354 21.36 4.92 -12.76
C ASP A 354 21.00 3.80 -11.77
N GLY A 355 20.13 4.11 -10.80
CA GLY A 355 19.68 3.21 -9.75
C GLY A 355 18.30 2.60 -9.98
N GLU A 356 17.69 2.13 -8.90
CA GLU A 356 16.29 1.64 -8.87
C GLU A 356 15.29 2.78 -8.76
N ASP A 357 15.66 3.88 -8.09
CA ASP A 357 14.81 5.04 -7.84
C ASP A 357 14.59 5.87 -9.12
N ALA A 358 13.37 6.38 -9.29
CA ALA A 358 13.01 7.27 -10.37
C ALA A 358 13.14 8.75 -9.94
N SER A 359 13.44 9.64 -10.89
CA SER A 359 13.20 11.07 -10.68
C SER A 359 11.74 11.37 -10.93
N THR A 360 11.12 12.18 -10.08
CA THR A 360 9.68 12.50 -10.18
C THR A 360 9.42 14.00 -10.18
N ILE A 361 8.40 14.38 -10.92
CA ILE A 361 7.84 15.73 -10.94
C ILE A 361 6.34 15.62 -10.69
N VAL A 362 5.81 16.46 -9.80
CA VAL A 362 4.36 16.57 -9.58
C VAL A 362 3.97 18.03 -9.64
N VAL A 363 2.98 18.36 -10.47
CA VAL A 363 2.39 19.70 -10.55
C VAL A 363 1.03 19.71 -9.88
N VAL A 364 0.86 20.64 -8.94
CA VAL A 364 -0.39 20.88 -8.21
C VAL A 364 -0.95 22.22 -8.62
N ASP A 365 -2.21 22.24 -9.02
CA ASP A 365 -3.00 23.46 -9.13
C ASP A 365 -3.43 23.92 -7.73
N VAL A 366 -2.92 25.05 -7.30
CA VAL A 366 -3.18 25.63 -5.97
C VAL A 366 -4.61 26.17 -5.85
N THR A 367 -5.23 26.54 -6.97
CA THR A 367 -6.57 27.11 -7.00
C THR A 367 -7.64 26.05 -6.75
N THR A 368 -7.47 24.87 -7.34
CA THR A 368 -8.41 23.74 -7.21
C THR A 368 -7.95 22.67 -6.23
N MET A 369 -6.71 22.75 -5.78
CA MET A 369 -6.03 21.74 -4.97
C MET A 369 -6.10 20.35 -5.63
N GLU A 370 -5.70 20.27 -6.89
CA GLU A 370 -5.68 19.06 -7.69
C GLU A 370 -4.28 18.79 -8.27
N GLN A 371 -3.90 17.53 -8.30
CA GLN A 371 -2.76 17.09 -9.10
C GLN A 371 -3.13 17.21 -10.59
N VAL A 372 -2.35 17.95 -11.37
CA VAL A 372 -2.64 18.20 -12.80
C VAL A 372 -1.66 17.51 -13.75
N MET A 373 -0.48 17.19 -13.27
CA MET A 373 0.57 16.53 -14.05
C MET A 373 1.52 15.77 -13.15
N GLU A 374 2.07 14.68 -13.65
CA GLU A 374 3.22 14.00 -13.06
C GLU A 374 4.19 13.48 -14.13
N TYR A 375 5.44 13.38 -13.74
CA TYR A 375 6.50 12.68 -14.45
C TYR A 375 7.15 11.68 -13.49
N GLN A 376 7.44 10.48 -13.96
CA GLN A 376 8.19 9.46 -13.22
C GLN A 376 9.07 8.71 -14.20
N GLY A 377 10.40 8.87 -14.10
CA GLY A 377 11.32 8.24 -15.04
C GLY A 377 12.76 8.19 -14.54
N LYS A 378 13.54 7.27 -15.11
CA LYS A 378 14.96 7.12 -14.83
C LYS A 378 15.76 8.02 -15.76
N ILE A 379 16.17 9.18 -15.27
CA ILE A 379 16.89 10.20 -16.03
C ILE A 379 18.00 10.81 -15.20
N GLN A 380 19.08 11.23 -15.84
CA GLN A 380 20.16 11.94 -15.16
C GLN A 380 19.71 13.33 -14.69
N PRO A 381 20.20 13.80 -13.52
CA PRO A 381 19.74 15.05 -12.91
C PRO A 381 19.88 16.31 -13.79
N ASP A 382 20.90 16.38 -14.63
CA ASP A 382 21.10 17.51 -15.54
C ASP A 382 20.12 17.50 -16.72
N LEU A 383 19.74 16.32 -17.21
CA LEU A 383 18.71 16.16 -18.24
C LEU A 383 17.31 16.38 -17.69
N LEU A 384 17.07 15.99 -16.43
CA LEU A 384 15.80 16.28 -15.74
C LEU A 384 15.49 17.78 -15.73
N ALA A 385 16.52 18.64 -15.63
CA ALA A 385 16.34 20.09 -15.66
C ALA A 385 15.62 20.60 -16.91
N GLN A 386 15.78 19.95 -18.07
CA GLN A 386 15.08 20.33 -19.30
C GLN A 386 13.58 20.04 -19.20
N ILE A 387 13.22 18.89 -18.60
CA ILE A 387 11.82 18.51 -18.37
C ILE A 387 11.18 19.47 -17.36
N VAL A 388 11.92 19.79 -16.28
CA VAL A 388 11.48 20.75 -15.26
C VAL A 388 11.26 22.14 -15.86
N GLU A 389 12.16 22.62 -16.73
CA GLU A 389 12.01 23.90 -17.44
C GLU A 389 10.79 23.87 -18.35
N GLN A 390 10.67 22.84 -19.19
CA GLN A 390 9.58 22.69 -20.16
C GLN A 390 8.19 22.76 -19.48
N TYR A 391 7.93 21.91 -18.48
CA TYR A 391 6.63 21.89 -17.80
C TYR A 391 6.48 23.04 -16.80
N GLY A 392 7.60 23.48 -16.21
CA GLY A 392 7.61 24.67 -15.35
C GLY A 392 7.22 25.94 -16.09
N ASP A 393 7.63 26.11 -17.32
CA ASP A 393 7.24 27.23 -18.18
C ASP A 393 5.83 27.05 -18.73
N LEU A 394 5.44 25.83 -19.11
CA LEU A 394 4.08 25.52 -19.56
C LEU A 394 3.04 25.93 -18.51
N TYR A 395 3.19 25.44 -17.28
CA TYR A 395 2.28 25.74 -16.17
C TYR A 395 2.57 27.07 -15.46
N LYS A 396 3.65 27.75 -15.80
CA LYS A 396 4.18 28.88 -15.03
C LYS A 396 4.34 28.56 -13.54
N ALA A 397 4.74 27.32 -13.26
CA ALA A 397 4.74 26.75 -11.92
C ALA A 397 5.91 27.25 -11.06
N TYR A 398 5.63 27.49 -9.78
CA TYR A 398 6.68 27.70 -8.78
C TYR A 398 7.34 26.35 -8.45
N THR A 399 8.63 26.24 -8.75
CA THR A 399 9.33 24.95 -8.79
C THR A 399 10.18 24.73 -7.55
N VAL A 400 9.94 23.63 -6.87
CA VAL A 400 10.57 23.19 -5.63
C VAL A 400 11.39 21.94 -5.93
N VAL A 401 12.70 22.06 -6.04
CA VAL A 401 13.60 20.92 -6.34
C VAL A 401 14.27 20.46 -5.05
N ASP A 402 14.17 19.17 -4.73
CA ASP A 402 14.91 18.60 -3.61
C ASP A 402 16.42 18.59 -3.88
N VAL A 403 17.17 19.21 -2.98
CA VAL A 403 18.64 19.22 -2.99
C VAL A 403 19.22 18.48 -1.79
N THR A 404 18.41 17.76 -1.05
CA THR A 404 18.82 16.92 0.07
C THR A 404 19.77 15.83 -0.43
N GLY A 405 20.85 15.58 0.29
CA GLY A 405 21.84 14.58 -0.16
C GLY A 405 22.68 14.98 -1.38
N GLY A 406 22.36 16.11 -2.05
CA GLY A 406 23.17 16.70 -3.11
C GLY A 406 22.84 16.26 -4.54
N MET A 407 21.88 15.32 -4.76
CA MET A 407 21.52 14.84 -6.10
C MET A 407 20.87 15.94 -6.95
N GLY A 408 19.88 16.63 -6.42
CA GLY A 408 19.18 17.71 -7.11
C GLY A 408 20.01 18.98 -7.34
N VAL A 409 21.22 19.07 -6.79
CA VAL A 409 22.09 20.23 -7.02
C VAL A 409 22.45 20.38 -8.50
N SER A 410 22.67 19.27 -9.21
CA SER A 410 22.98 19.30 -10.66
C SER A 410 21.79 19.83 -11.47
N THR A 411 20.57 19.41 -11.12
CA THR A 411 19.31 19.92 -11.73
C THR A 411 19.16 21.42 -11.48
N VAL A 412 19.39 21.87 -10.24
CA VAL A 412 19.29 23.28 -9.87
C VAL A 412 20.34 24.13 -10.59
N LEU A 413 21.61 23.68 -10.65
CA LEU A 413 22.66 24.38 -11.41
C LEU A 413 22.27 24.56 -12.86
N LYS A 414 21.72 23.52 -13.48
CA LYS A 414 21.29 23.57 -14.88
C LYS A 414 20.10 24.53 -15.09
N LEU A 415 19.14 24.54 -14.17
CA LEU A 415 18.04 25.50 -14.18
C LEU A 415 18.54 26.96 -14.05
N LEU A 416 19.59 27.19 -13.25
CA LEU A 416 20.21 28.51 -13.14
C LEU A 416 20.96 28.90 -14.44
N GLU A 417 21.60 27.96 -15.11
CA GLU A 417 22.18 28.19 -16.45
C GLU A 417 21.10 28.59 -17.49
N PHE A 418 19.91 27.96 -17.44
CA PHE A 418 18.74 28.31 -18.25
C PHE A 418 18.09 29.63 -17.85
N GLN A 419 18.59 30.29 -16.78
CA GLN A 419 17.99 31.49 -16.19
C GLN A 419 16.53 31.30 -15.73
N TYR A 420 16.19 30.09 -15.30
CA TYR A 420 14.85 29.74 -14.83
C TYR A 420 14.47 30.57 -13.60
N LYS A 421 13.39 31.38 -13.69
CA LYS A 421 13.08 32.45 -12.70
C LYS A 421 12.23 31.94 -11.54
N ARG A 422 11.47 30.87 -11.72
CA ARG A 422 10.44 30.40 -10.77
C ARG A 422 10.95 29.30 -9.81
N LEU A 423 12.23 29.32 -9.51
CA LEU A 423 12.88 28.36 -8.62
C LEU A 423 12.72 28.75 -7.15
N HIS A 424 12.46 27.76 -6.29
CA HIS A 424 12.42 27.91 -4.85
C HIS A 424 13.83 28.10 -4.26
N TYR A 425 13.90 28.97 -3.24
CA TYR A 425 15.12 29.24 -2.47
C TYR A 425 14.87 29.04 -0.99
N ASP A 426 15.66 28.22 -0.35
CA ASP A 426 15.66 28.00 1.09
C ASP A 426 16.60 28.98 1.84
N ASN A 427 16.36 29.19 3.13
CA ASN A 427 17.29 29.95 3.98
C ASN A 427 18.51 29.11 4.35
N ALA A 428 19.70 29.71 4.25
CA ALA A 428 20.97 29.05 4.57
C ALA A 428 21.23 28.90 6.08
N ASN A 429 20.52 29.66 6.92
CA ASN A 429 20.78 29.75 8.35
C ASN A 429 20.60 28.40 9.06
N GLY A 430 21.68 27.91 9.70
CA GLY A 430 21.68 26.73 10.54
C GLY A 430 21.80 25.38 9.81
N LYS A 431 21.96 25.35 8.49
CA LYS A 431 22.08 24.11 7.71
C LYS A 431 23.54 23.73 7.46
N ILE A 432 23.87 22.45 7.64
CA ILE A 432 25.17 21.89 7.23
C ILE A 432 25.16 21.72 5.72
N LEU A 433 25.90 22.56 5.03
CA LEU A 433 25.98 22.56 3.56
C LEU A 433 27.12 21.67 3.07
N SER A 434 26.86 20.84 2.06
CA SER A 434 27.90 20.13 1.32
C SER A 434 28.78 21.12 0.52
N ALA A 435 29.95 20.69 0.05
CA ALA A 435 30.83 21.55 -0.73
C ALA A 435 30.15 22.14 -1.97
N ARG A 436 29.36 21.34 -2.70
CA ARG A 436 28.55 21.77 -3.86
C ARG A 436 27.45 22.78 -3.50
N GLN A 437 26.81 22.61 -2.36
CA GLN A 437 25.78 23.54 -1.87
C GLN A 437 26.38 24.89 -1.47
N ARG A 438 27.62 24.89 -0.95
CA ARG A 438 28.38 26.14 -0.68
C ARG A 438 28.74 26.89 -1.95
N GLU A 439 29.06 26.17 -3.00
CA GLU A 439 29.33 26.75 -4.33
C GLU A 439 28.08 27.43 -4.90
N LEU A 440 26.90 26.80 -4.77
CA LEU A 440 25.62 27.42 -5.10
C LEU A 440 25.31 28.70 -4.28
N SER A 441 25.66 28.73 -3.01
CA SER A 441 25.45 29.89 -2.15
C SER A 441 26.34 31.08 -2.52
N SER A 442 27.49 30.84 -3.17
CA SER A 442 28.40 31.92 -3.64
C SER A 442 27.89 32.65 -4.88
N HIS A 443 26.94 32.11 -5.61
CA HIS A 443 26.33 32.71 -6.81
C HIS A 443 25.09 33.58 -6.54
N GLY A 444 24.61 33.62 -5.29
CA GLY A 444 23.48 34.42 -4.85
C GLY A 444 23.71 35.04 -3.47
N LYS A 445 22.86 35.97 -3.06
CA LYS A 445 22.92 36.58 -1.73
C LYS A 445 23.14 35.51 -0.66
N VAL A 446 24.12 35.71 0.21
CA VAL A 446 24.72 34.78 1.18
C VAL A 446 23.74 34.02 2.09
N ASP A 447 22.47 34.44 2.14
CA ASP A 447 21.45 33.90 3.04
C ASP A 447 20.42 32.98 2.37
N LYS A 448 20.46 32.78 1.05
CA LYS A 448 19.49 31.96 0.32
C LYS A 448 20.19 30.95 -0.58
N ILE A 449 19.74 29.70 -0.50
CA ILE A 449 20.26 28.59 -1.32
C ILE A 449 19.15 28.14 -2.26
N PRO A 450 19.39 28.07 -3.57
CA PRO A 450 18.42 27.57 -4.51
C PRO A 450 18.13 26.06 -4.26
N GLY A 451 16.85 25.67 -4.31
CA GLY A 451 16.36 24.36 -4.00
C GLY A 451 15.78 24.23 -2.60
N PHE A 452 15.26 23.07 -2.29
CA PHE A 452 14.57 22.72 -1.05
C PHE A 452 15.36 21.65 -0.27
N HIS A 453 15.49 21.82 1.04
CA HIS A 453 16.17 20.87 1.92
C HIS A 453 15.14 20.14 2.80
N ALA A 454 14.78 18.94 2.42
CA ALA A 454 13.77 18.14 3.12
C ALA A 454 14.22 17.65 4.51
N THR A 455 15.53 17.49 4.80
CA THR A 455 16.03 16.80 5.99
C THR A 455 15.41 17.28 7.31
N SER A 456 15.32 18.59 7.51
CA SER A 456 14.81 19.17 8.77
C SER A 456 13.29 19.23 8.85
N VAL A 457 12.61 19.10 7.73
CA VAL A 457 11.16 19.25 7.59
C VAL A 457 10.45 17.98 7.10
N ARG A 458 11.19 16.87 6.86
CA ARG A 458 10.62 15.63 6.31
C ARG A 458 9.43 15.13 7.13
N VAL A 459 9.56 15.03 8.44
CA VAL A 459 8.49 14.51 9.30
C VAL A 459 7.26 15.43 9.29
N PRO A 460 7.37 16.75 9.57
CA PRO A 460 6.21 17.63 9.49
C PRO A 460 5.65 17.76 8.06
N MET A 461 6.46 17.67 7.01
CA MET A 461 6.03 17.65 5.62
C MET A 461 5.15 16.42 5.31
N ILE A 462 5.57 15.24 5.77
CA ILE A 462 4.79 14.00 5.61
C ILE A 462 3.50 14.07 6.45
N SER A 463 3.55 14.63 7.66
CA SER A 463 2.35 14.83 8.47
C SER A 463 1.36 15.79 7.80
N ASN A 464 1.86 16.81 7.09
CA ASN A 464 1.02 17.69 6.28
C ASN A 464 0.41 16.94 5.09
N LEU A 465 1.20 16.13 4.39
CA LEU A 465 0.72 15.30 3.29
C LEU A 465 -0.40 14.35 3.75
N GLU A 466 -0.20 13.64 4.87
CA GLU A 466 -1.23 12.77 5.48
C GLU A 466 -2.50 13.56 5.80
N TYR A 467 -2.37 14.73 6.42
CA TYR A 467 -3.51 15.60 6.73
C TYR A 467 -4.27 16.03 5.47
N GLN A 468 -3.58 16.44 4.41
CA GLN A 468 -4.20 16.85 3.14
C GLN A 468 -4.94 15.69 2.46
N ILE A 469 -4.39 14.47 2.52
CA ILE A 469 -5.05 13.28 1.98
C ILE A 469 -6.28 12.91 2.83
N ARG A 470 -6.13 12.88 4.16
CA ARG A 470 -7.20 12.54 5.11
C ARG A 470 -8.38 13.52 5.05
N SER A 471 -8.10 14.81 4.92
CA SER A 471 -9.12 15.86 4.83
C SER A 471 -9.68 16.05 3.41
N ASN A 472 -9.24 15.26 2.43
CA ASN A 472 -9.49 15.49 1.00
C ASN A 472 -9.14 16.91 0.55
N GLY A 473 -8.11 17.49 1.20
CA GLY A 473 -7.57 18.82 0.88
C GLY A 473 -6.74 18.84 -0.39
N ILE A 474 -6.32 17.67 -0.89
CA ILE A 474 -5.69 17.48 -2.20
C ILE A 474 -6.40 16.34 -2.93
N LYS A 475 -6.68 16.52 -4.22
CA LYS A 475 -7.22 15.47 -5.08
C LYS A 475 -6.08 14.84 -5.88
N VAL A 476 -5.74 13.62 -5.52
CA VAL A 476 -4.72 12.83 -6.21
C VAL A 476 -5.34 12.18 -7.45
N ARG A 477 -4.76 12.44 -8.63
CA ARG A 477 -5.24 11.90 -9.90
C ARG A 477 -4.52 10.61 -10.31
N SER A 478 -3.32 10.38 -9.78
CA SER A 478 -2.41 9.32 -10.17
C SER A 478 -2.69 7.99 -9.45
N SER A 479 -2.89 6.93 -10.22
CA SER A 479 -2.90 5.56 -9.70
C SER A 479 -1.51 5.09 -9.26
N ARG A 480 -0.41 5.63 -9.86
CA ARG A 480 0.97 5.35 -9.44
C ARG A 480 1.22 5.90 -8.04
N MET A 481 0.82 7.14 -7.77
CA MET A 481 0.94 7.76 -6.45
C MET A 481 0.10 7.03 -5.39
N VAL A 482 -1.10 6.57 -5.73
CA VAL A 482 -1.92 5.74 -4.81
C VAL A 482 -1.21 4.42 -4.49
N SER A 483 -0.51 3.82 -5.45
CA SER A 483 0.29 2.62 -5.21
C SER A 483 1.45 2.90 -4.23
N GLU A 484 2.11 4.05 -4.33
CA GLU A 484 3.12 4.46 -3.34
C GLU A 484 2.50 4.71 -1.96
N MET A 485 1.31 5.33 -1.85
CA MET A 485 0.61 5.50 -0.57
C MET A 485 0.37 4.16 0.14
N LYS A 486 0.01 3.11 -0.61
CA LYS A 486 -0.23 1.77 -0.06
C LYS A 486 1.02 1.12 0.53
N THR A 487 2.20 1.51 0.07
CA THR A 487 3.50 0.96 0.46
C THR A 487 4.32 1.89 1.36
N PHE A 488 3.74 3.03 1.76
CA PHE A 488 4.38 4.01 2.62
C PHE A 488 4.05 3.74 4.09
N ILE A 489 5.03 3.23 4.85
CA ILE A 489 4.86 2.68 6.20
C ILE A 489 5.75 3.37 7.24
N PHE A 490 5.42 3.19 8.52
CA PHE A 490 6.34 3.52 9.61
C PHE A 490 7.38 2.41 9.80
N LYS A 491 8.64 2.69 9.45
CA LYS A 491 9.78 1.80 9.65
C LYS A 491 10.62 2.35 10.81
N ASN A 492 10.72 1.62 11.90
CA ASN A 492 11.43 2.08 13.12
C ASN A 492 10.94 3.45 13.63
N GLY A 493 9.64 3.72 13.54
CA GLY A 493 9.01 4.98 13.97
C GLY A 493 9.23 6.17 13.04
N ARG A 494 9.77 5.95 11.84
CA ARG A 494 9.94 6.97 10.80
C ARG A 494 9.17 6.58 9.54
N PRO A 495 8.51 7.52 8.86
CA PRO A 495 7.88 7.27 7.56
C PRO A 495 8.94 6.91 6.51
N ASP A 496 8.74 5.80 5.83
CA ASP A 496 9.64 5.26 4.81
C ASP A 496 8.88 4.34 3.84
N HIS A 497 9.45 4.06 2.69
CA HIS A 497 8.89 3.09 1.76
C HIS A 497 9.21 1.65 2.19
N MET A 498 8.42 0.69 1.75
CA MET A 498 8.69 -0.73 1.90
C MET A 498 9.86 -1.15 1.04
N GLU A 499 10.54 -2.22 1.42
CA GLU A 499 11.67 -2.76 0.65
C GLU A 499 11.24 -3.20 -0.75
N GLY A 500 11.89 -2.63 -1.77
CA GLY A 500 11.57 -2.85 -3.19
C GLY A 500 10.37 -2.03 -3.71
N TYR A 501 9.96 -1.01 -2.96
CA TYR A 501 9.01 0.02 -3.38
C TYR A 501 9.64 1.40 -3.24
N HIS A 502 8.97 2.43 -3.73
CA HIS A 502 9.48 3.79 -3.78
C HIS A 502 8.43 4.76 -3.21
N ASP A 503 8.87 5.94 -2.77
CA ASP A 503 8.04 7.04 -2.26
C ASP A 503 8.29 8.36 -3.01
N ASP A 504 8.87 8.28 -4.22
CA ASP A 504 9.38 9.42 -4.98
C ASP A 504 8.27 10.42 -5.35
N LEU A 505 7.11 9.93 -5.82
CA LEU A 505 5.94 10.77 -6.11
C LEU A 505 5.36 11.41 -4.85
N LEU A 506 5.34 10.66 -3.74
CA LEU A 506 4.87 11.17 -2.45
C LEU A 506 5.79 12.26 -1.90
N MET A 507 7.09 12.14 -2.13
CA MET A 507 8.06 13.16 -1.74
C MET A 507 7.88 14.41 -2.59
N ALA A 508 7.72 14.26 -3.92
CA ALA A 508 7.50 15.39 -4.82
C ALA A 508 6.21 16.17 -4.48
N ILE A 509 5.06 15.49 -4.30
CA ILE A 509 3.81 16.18 -3.91
C ILE A 509 3.89 16.73 -2.49
N GLY A 510 4.54 16.03 -1.56
CA GLY A 510 4.76 16.48 -0.19
C GLY A 510 5.49 17.82 -0.12
N MET A 511 6.55 17.99 -0.92
CA MET A 511 7.29 19.26 -1.03
C MET A 511 6.43 20.38 -1.62
N ALA A 512 5.66 20.06 -2.67
CA ALA A 512 4.75 21.03 -3.27
C ALA A 512 3.70 21.52 -2.23
N LEU A 513 3.03 20.61 -1.54
CA LEU A 513 2.03 20.92 -0.52
C LEU A 513 2.62 21.67 0.68
N TRP A 514 3.84 21.32 1.09
CA TRP A 514 4.55 22.03 2.16
C TRP A 514 4.80 23.49 1.81
N VAL A 515 5.25 23.75 0.59
CA VAL A 515 5.50 25.11 0.12
C VAL A 515 4.19 25.87 -0.07
N ILE A 516 3.13 25.25 -0.57
CA ILE A 516 1.80 25.85 -0.68
C ILE A 516 1.34 26.31 0.70
N GLU A 517 1.39 25.48 1.72
CA GLU A 517 0.92 25.81 3.05
C GLU A 517 1.71 26.94 3.72
N HIS A 518 3.03 26.89 3.65
CA HIS A 518 3.90 27.82 4.36
C HIS A 518 4.14 29.13 3.64
N SER A 519 4.06 29.13 2.32
CA SER A 519 4.35 30.32 1.51
C SER A 519 3.10 31.10 1.15
N PHE A 520 2.06 30.42 0.67
CA PHE A 520 0.83 31.07 0.22
C PHE A 520 0.00 31.57 1.41
N LYS A 521 -0.16 30.80 2.47
CA LYS A 521 -0.86 31.25 3.68
C LYS A 521 -0.19 32.46 4.36
N ASN A 522 1.13 32.53 4.32
CA ASN A 522 1.86 33.68 4.84
C ASN A 522 1.67 34.92 3.97
N LEU A 523 1.60 34.77 2.65
CA LEU A 523 1.32 35.87 1.72
C LEU A 523 -0.10 36.40 1.86
N GLU A 524 -1.11 35.53 1.95
CA GLU A 524 -2.49 35.95 2.24
C GLU A 524 -2.60 36.70 3.56
N LYS A 525 -1.90 36.23 4.59
CA LYS A 525 -1.86 36.90 5.90
C LYS A 525 -1.22 38.27 5.80
N LEU A 526 -0.13 38.41 5.08
CA LEU A 526 0.55 39.67 4.82
C LEU A 526 -0.33 40.62 3.98
N GLU A 527 -0.98 40.11 2.95
CA GLU A 527 -1.89 40.88 2.11
C GLU A 527 -3.12 41.36 2.89
N LYS A 528 -3.73 40.49 3.73
CA LYS A 528 -4.80 40.87 4.65
C LYS A 528 -4.34 41.91 5.68
N GLN A 529 -3.14 41.77 6.22
CA GLN A 529 -2.55 42.74 7.13
C GLN A 529 -2.30 44.09 6.42
N THR A 530 -1.74 44.06 5.21
CA THR A 530 -1.49 45.26 4.41
C THR A 530 -2.80 45.95 4.04
N LYS A 531 -3.83 45.20 3.61
CA LYS A 531 -5.17 45.72 3.35
C LYS A 531 -5.81 46.32 4.63
N ALA A 532 -5.67 45.63 5.77
CA ALA A 532 -6.16 46.16 7.05
C ALA A 532 -5.42 47.41 7.48
N MET A 533 -4.10 47.48 7.31
CA MET A 533 -3.30 48.70 7.57
C MET A 533 -3.72 49.82 6.64
N LEU A 534 -3.87 49.59 5.35
CA LEU A 534 -4.33 50.59 4.40
C LEU A 534 -5.73 51.06 4.70
N SER A 535 -6.66 50.17 5.06
CA SER A 535 -8.03 50.53 5.42
C SER A 535 -8.07 51.36 6.73
N SER A 536 -7.28 50.97 7.75
CA SER A 536 -7.19 51.74 8.99
C SER A 536 -6.55 53.12 8.76
N TRP A 537 -5.59 53.21 7.85
CA TRP A 537 -4.97 54.49 7.48
C TRP A 537 -5.96 55.39 6.71
N VAL A 538 -6.72 54.85 5.78
CA VAL A 538 -7.80 55.57 5.08
C VAL A 538 -8.88 56.01 6.05
N THR A 539 -9.23 55.18 7.04
CA THR A 539 -10.23 55.53 8.06
C THR A 539 -9.71 56.64 8.99
N ASN A 540 -8.44 56.60 9.39
CA ASN A 540 -7.82 57.68 10.20
C ASN A 540 -7.74 59.00 9.44
N VAL A 541 -7.34 58.97 8.17
CA VAL A 541 -7.32 60.16 7.32
C VAL A 541 -8.74 60.74 7.13
N ALA A 542 -9.76 59.89 7.00
CA ALA A 542 -11.15 60.31 6.93
C ALA A 542 -11.65 60.90 8.28
N ALA A 543 -11.24 60.31 9.41
CA ALA A 543 -11.57 60.81 10.75
C ALA A 543 -10.89 62.15 11.04
N GLU A 544 -9.62 62.30 10.66
CA GLU A 544 -8.92 63.59 10.78
C GLU A 544 -9.55 64.66 9.90
N ASN A 545 -9.98 64.33 8.68
CA ASN A 545 -10.69 65.23 7.81
C ASN A 545 -12.08 65.63 8.37
N ASN A 546 -12.77 64.71 9.07
CA ASN A 546 -14.02 64.97 9.74
C ASN A 546 -13.83 65.79 11.05
N ALA A 547 -12.74 65.61 11.78
CA ALA A 547 -12.37 66.37 12.97
C ALA A 547 -11.94 67.79 12.63
N MET A 548 -11.53 68.05 11.41
CA MET A 548 -11.18 69.38 10.88
C MET A 548 -12.36 70.08 10.15
N ALA A 549 -13.59 69.62 10.38
CA ALA A 549 -14.76 70.39 9.88
C ALA A 549 -14.73 71.78 10.41
N PRO A 550 -14.99 72.83 9.58
CA PRO A 550 -14.87 74.23 9.98
C PRO A 550 -15.85 74.52 11.08
N LEU A 551 -15.35 75.21 12.15
CA LEU A 551 -16.19 75.76 13.17
C LEU A 551 -17.08 76.85 12.56
N PRO A 552 -18.34 77.05 13.02
CA PRO A 552 -19.20 78.04 12.50
C PRO A 552 -18.58 79.42 12.74
N GLY A 553 -18.21 80.16 11.69
CA GLY A 553 -17.61 81.45 11.75
C GLY A 553 -16.19 81.59 11.18
N ASP A 554 -15.47 80.50 10.98
CA ASP A 554 -14.19 80.57 10.28
C ASP A 554 -14.42 80.41 8.77
N GLY A 555 -13.92 81.38 8.03
CA GLY A 555 -13.98 81.37 6.58
C GLY A 555 -13.40 80.08 6.01
N PHE A 556 -13.93 79.60 4.90
CA PHE A 556 -13.51 78.44 4.17
C PHE A 556 -11.98 78.33 4.12
N VAL A 557 -11.38 77.49 4.98
CA VAL A 557 -10.02 77.05 4.76
C VAL A 557 -10.06 76.12 3.52
N SER A 558 -9.51 76.66 2.45
CA SER A 558 -9.62 76.00 1.15
C SER A 558 -9.14 74.56 1.21
N VAL A 559 -9.86 73.67 0.58
CA VAL A 559 -9.50 72.27 0.41
C VAL A 559 -8.06 72.08 -0.15
N ALA A 560 -7.57 73.10 -0.87
CA ALA A 560 -6.21 73.20 -1.38
C ALA A 560 -5.14 73.17 -0.27
N ASN A 561 -5.39 73.84 0.88
CA ASN A 561 -4.43 73.78 1.98
C ASN A 561 -4.39 72.44 2.70
N ARG A 562 -5.48 71.69 2.66
CA ARG A 562 -5.47 70.26 3.16
C ARG A 562 -4.68 69.32 2.27
N HIS A 563 -4.72 69.49 0.97
CA HIS A 563 -3.89 68.74 0.05
C HIS A 563 -2.39 69.07 0.22
N VAL A 564 -2.05 70.34 0.53
CA VAL A 564 -0.65 70.72 0.78
C VAL A 564 -0.15 70.13 2.09
N VAL A 565 -0.99 70.01 3.11
CA VAL A 565 -0.65 69.34 4.37
C VAL A 565 -0.54 67.81 4.17
N ALA A 566 -1.40 67.20 3.38
CA ALA A 566 -1.31 65.78 3.04
C ALA A 566 -0.04 65.45 2.21
N ASN A 567 0.38 66.36 1.30
CA ASN A 567 1.63 66.25 0.57
C ASN A 567 2.90 66.50 1.42
N LYS A 568 2.73 67.05 2.63
CA LYS A 568 3.79 67.17 3.66
C LYS A 568 3.72 66.04 4.69
N SER A 569 2.90 65.03 4.51
CA SER A 569 2.96 63.78 5.28
C SER A 569 4.39 63.27 5.27
N PRO A 570 4.90 62.81 6.39
CA PRO A 570 6.26 62.34 6.48
C PRO A 570 6.52 61.40 5.32
N LYS A 571 7.59 61.67 4.59
CA LYS A 571 8.10 60.75 3.60
C LYS A 571 8.00 59.39 4.25
N PHE A 572 7.14 58.57 3.74
CA PHE A 572 7.05 57.15 4.13
C PHE A 572 8.46 56.65 4.05
N ASN A 573 9.13 56.70 5.19
CA ASN A 573 10.48 56.20 5.25
C ASN A 573 10.32 54.69 5.21
N PRO A 574 10.76 54.00 4.18
CA PRO A 574 10.68 52.55 4.13
C PRO A 574 11.70 51.94 5.09
N VAL A 575 11.69 52.37 6.36
CA VAL A 575 12.41 51.71 7.44
C VAL A 575 11.89 50.26 7.60
N VAL A 576 10.67 50.01 7.18
CA VAL A 576 10.12 48.67 7.00
C VAL A 576 10.89 47.89 5.91
N SER A 577 11.53 48.58 4.95
CA SER A 577 12.27 47.86 3.90
C SER A 577 13.64 47.39 4.29
N LYS A 578 14.22 47.83 5.39
CA LYS A 578 15.56 47.32 5.80
C LYS A 578 15.53 46.16 6.78
N ASN A 579 14.44 45.95 7.54
CA ASN A 579 14.28 44.78 8.39
C ASN A 579 13.29 43.74 7.83
N MET A 580 12.42 44.11 6.89
CA MET A 580 11.75 43.20 5.96
C MET A 580 12.63 43.09 4.70
N GLN A 581 13.80 42.54 4.80
CA GLN A 581 14.38 41.81 3.67
C GLN A 581 13.53 40.55 3.52
N ASP A 582 12.47 40.85 3.14
CA ASP A 582 11.43 40.41 2.29
C ASP A 582 11.39 38.87 2.13
N PRO A 583 10.75 38.16 3.07
CA PRO A 583 10.37 36.77 2.76
C PRO A 583 9.39 36.70 1.58
N THR A 584 8.83 37.85 1.14
CA THR A 584 7.84 37.92 0.07
C THR A 584 8.45 38.25 -1.29
N GLY A 585 9.61 38.94 -1.37
CA GLY A 585 10.32 39.14 -2.64
C GLY A 585 10.67 37.85 -3.35
N LYS A 586 10.82 36.80 -2.58
CA LYS A 586 11.00 35.42 -3.06
C LYS A 586 9.80 34.90 -3.88
N TYR A 587 8.59 35.42 -3.60
CA TYR A 587 7.35 34.91 -4.18
C TYR A 587 6.53 35.97 -4.94
N MET A 588 7.03 37.21 -5.01
CA MET A 588 6.33 38.33 -5.68
C MET A 588 5.98 38.06 -7.14
N TRP A 589 6.76 37.26 -7.83
CA TRP A 589 6.49 36.85 -9.20
C TRP A 589 5.27 35.91 -9.32
N LEU A 590 4.87 35.19 -8.25
CA LEU A 590 3.66 34.34 -8.23
C LEU A 590 2.39 35.16 -8.45
N PHE A 591 2.42 36.44 -8.05
CA PHE A 591 1.25 37.31 -8.03
C PHE A 591 1.35 38.49 -9.01
N SER A 592 2.54 38.76 -9.56
CA SER A 592 2.70 39.72 -10.65
C SER A 592 2.31 39.00 -11.94
N GLY A 593 1.10 39.24 -12.42
CA GLY A 593 0.70 38.87 -13.78
C GLY A 593 1.82 39.25 -14.75
N SER A 594 2.15 38.33 -15.62
CA SER A 594 3.20 38.41 -16.63
C SER A 594 3.21 39.77 -17.35
N ARG A 595 4.26 40.50 -17.22
CA ARG A 595 4.76 41.41 -18.24
C ARG A 595 6.04 40.85 -18.81
#